data_2e7c8bc7007d5a5a8ce8d6804bd431bf
#
_entry.id   2e7c8bc7007d5a5a8ce8d6804bd431bf
#
_cell.length_a   1.000
_cell.length_b   1.000
_cell.length_c   1.000
_cell.angle_alpha   90.00
_cell.angle_beta   90.00
_cell.angle_gamma   90.00
#
_symmetry.space_group_name_H-M   'P 1'
#
loop_
_entity.id
_entity.type
_entity.pdbx_description
1 polymer ?
#
loop_
_entity_poly.entity_id
_entity_poly.type
_entity_poly.pdbx_seq_one_letter_code
_entity_poly.pdbx_strand_id
1 'polypeptide(L)'
;YSSSAKLARLLRERIKHHIEQEALQKMQNIDMELAMRLAEPVGMVRNLMASKASEAINLVGAEESDWPPCMRKIIADLANGVNVNHFGRVFLASISAKLALPEESCIGFFRGAPDFSEGTTTYQVNHVYNGEYTPASCGKLKVNHNCPVLPGDDRLCDISWMDHPLKYIRATQRWKAKNQQAQVSIRKDDEPLTEENSGVDDSANSLENSVNQ
;
A
#
# COMPACT_ATOMS: atom_id res chain seq x y z
N TYR A 1 -40.87 3.12 -14.70
CA TYR A 1 -39.97 3.89 -15.60
C TYR A 1 -38.56 3.70 -15.14
N SER A 2 -37.77 2.94 -15.90
CA SER A 2 -36.32 2.82 -15.63
C SER A 2 -35.65 4.12 -16.05
N SER A 3 -34.89 4.76 -15.16
CA SER A 3 -34.19 6.01 -15.49
C SER A 3 -33.20 5.76 -16.63
N SER A 4 -33.02 6.72 -17.52
CA SER A 4 -32.08 6.61 -18.66
C SER A 4 -30.66 6.26 -18.19
N ALA A 5 -30.26 6.68 -16.99
CA ALA A 5 -28.99 6.34 -16.36
C ALA A 5 -28.87 4.83 -16.03
N LYS A 6 -29.96 4.18 -15.61
CA LYS A 6 -29.97 2.72 -15.38
C LYS A 6 -29.83 1.96 -16.70
N LEU A 7 -30.53 2.43 -17.75
CA LEU A 7 -30.43 1.83 -19.09
C LEU A 7 -29.01 1.95 -19.65
N ALA A 8 -28.42 3.13 -19.54
CA ALA A 8 -27.04 3.37 -19.98
C ALA A 8 -26.03 2.47 -19.26
N ARG A 9 -26.20 2.25 -17.94
CA ARG A 9 -25.37 1.34 -17.14
C ARG A 9 -25.53 -0.11 -17.60
N LEU A 10 -26.75 -0.57 -17.80
CA LEU A 10 -27.03 -1.93 -18.30
C LEU A 10 -26.44 -2.15 -19.70
N LEU A 11 -26.57 -1.19 -20.60
CA LEU A 11 -25.98 -1.24 -21.93
C LEU A 11 -24.46 -1.30 -21.88
N ARG A 12 -23.82 -0.50 -21.00
CA ARG A 12 -22.35 -0.53 -20.80
C ARG A 12 -21.88 -1.90 -20.36
N GLU A 13 -22.53 -2.50 -19.35
CA GLU A 13 -22.16 -3.82 -18.85
C GLU A 13 -22.38 -4.90 -19.92
N ARG A 14 -23.46 -4.79 -20.70
CA ARG A 14 -23.73 -5.72 -21.79
C ARG A 14 -22.70 -5.63 -22.91
N ILE A 15 -22.32 -4.42 -23.30
CA ILE A 15 -21.27 -4.18 -24.30
C ILE A 15 -19.92 -4.69 -23.78
N LYS A 16 -19.54 -4.38 -22.54
CA LYS A 16 -18.33 -4.88 -21.92
C LYS A 16 -18.27 -6.41 -21.98
N HIS A 17 -19.32 -7.07 -21.52
CA HIS A 17 -19.39 -8.52 -21.54
C HIS A 17 -19.30 -9.10 -22.96
N HIS A 18 -19.96 -8.48 -23.93
CA HIS A 18 -19.90 -8.90 -25.33
C HIS A 18 -18.46 -8.80 -25.89
N ILE A 19 -17.78 -7.68 -25.64
CA ILE A 19 -16.39 -7.47 -26.07
C ILE A 19 -15.46 -8.49 -25.42
N GLU A 20 -15.63 -8.78 -24.11
CA GLU A 20 -14.86 -9.79 -23.38
C GLU A 20 -15.05 -11.19 -24.01
N GLN A 21 -16.27 -11.58 -24.33
CA GLN A 21 -16.57 -12.87 -24.95
C GLN A 21 -15.99 -12.97 -26.36
N GLU A 22 -16.13 -11.94 -27.18
CA GLU A 22 -15.49 -11.91 -28.52
C GLU A 22 -13.98 -11.96 -28.44
N ALA A 23 -13.37 -11.23 -27.50
CA ALA A 23 -11.91 -11.25 -27.30
C ALA A 23 -11.44 -12.66 -26.89
N LEU A 24 -12.09 -13.30 -25.94
CA LEU A 24 -11.77 -14.66 -25.51
C LEU A 24 -11.89 -15.66 -26.66
N GLN A 25 -12.93 -15.55 -27.48
CA GLN A 25 -13.15 -16.42 -28.63
C GLN A 25 -12.07 -16.25 -29.69
N LYS A 26 -11.64 -15.01 -29.95
CA LYS A 26 -10.55 -14.71 -30.88
C LYS A 26 -9.18 -15.17 -30.34
N MET A 27 -8.95 -15.07 -29.02
CA MET A 27 -7.71 -15.52 -28.38
C MET A 27 -7.52 -17.04 -28.47
N GLN A 28 -8.59 -17.82 -28.54
CA GLN A 28 -8.50 -19.29 -28.73
C GLN A 28 -8.01 -19.70 -30.11
N ASN A 29 -8.10 -18.81 -31.10
CA ASN A 29 -7.75 -19.06 -32.49
C ASN A 29 -6.53 -18.26 -32.98
N ILE A 30 -5.66 -17.82 -32.06
CA ILE A 30 -4.41 -17.11 -32.41
C ILE A 30 -3.43 -18.12 -33.03
N ASP A 31 -2.97 -17.83 -34.25
CA ASP A 31 -1.93 -18.64 -34.88
C ASP A 31 -0.55 -18.45 -34.21
N MET A 32 0.36 -19.40 -34.46
CA MET A 32 1.69 -19.44 -33.85
C MET A 32 2.53 -18.20 -34.23
N GLU A 33 2.40 -17.69 -35.45
CA GLU A 33 3.16 -16.55 -35.94
C GLU A 33 2.73 -15.26 -35.18
N LEU A 34 1.42 -15.05 -35.07
CA LEU A 34 0.87 -13.93 -34.31
C LEU A 34 1.22 -14.01 -32.82
N ALA A 35 1.18 -15.21 -32.23
CA ALA A 35 1.58 -15.44 -30.85
C ALA A 35 3.04 -15.05 -30.60
N MET A 36 3.96 -15.43 -31.50
CA MET A 36 5.37 -15.05 -31.39
C MET A 36 5.58 -13.55 -31.53
N ARG A 37 4.89 -12.87 -32.46
CA ARG A 37 4.97 -11.41 -32.63
C ARG A 37 4.43 -10.64 -31.43
N LEU A 38 3.46 -11.20 -30.72
CA LEU A 38 2.86 -10.58 -29.53
C LEU A 38 3.59 -10.94 -28.23
N ALA A 39 4.50 -11.91 -28.23
CA ALA A 39 5.19 -12.39 -27.03
C ALA A 39 5.93 -11.26 -26.28
N GLU A 40 6.66 -10.41 -27.00
CA GLU A 40 7.40 -9.30 -26.41
C GLU A 40 6.48 -8.23 -25.82
N PRO A 41 5.51 -7.63 -26.55
CA PRO A 41 4.61 -6.63 -25.96
C PRO A 41 3.74 -7.19 -24.84
N VAL A 42 3.29 -8.44 -24.91
CA VAL A 42 2.57 -9.11 -23.81
C VAL A 42 3.49 -9.28 -22.59
N GLY A 43 4.75 -9.66 -22.81
CA GLY A 43 5.77 -9.74 -21.76
C GLY A 43 5.99 -8.40 -21.05
N MET A 44 6.09 -7.30 -21.81
CA MET A 44 6.21 -5.95 -21.23
C MET A 44 4.98 -5.56 -20.39
N VAL A 45 3.77 -5.81 -20.89
CA VAL A 45 2.53 -5.55 -20.14
C VAL A 45 2.47 -6.39 -18.87
N ARG A 46 2.80 -7.68 -18.97
CA ARG A 46 2.85 -8.60 -17.81
C ARG A 46 3.84 -8.12 -16.76
N ASN A 47 5.03 -7.69 -17.15
CA ASN A 47 6.04 -7.16 -16.23
C ASN A 47 5.59 -5.87 -15.58
N LEU A 48 4.93 -4.98 -16.33
CA LEU A 48 4.35 -3.76 -15.78
C LEU A 48 3.22 -4.04 -14.78
N MET A 49 2.37 -5.02 -15.07
CA MET A 49 1.31 -5.45 -14.15
C MET A 49 1.88 -6.11 -12.90
N ALA A 50 2.90 -6.95 -13.03
CA ALA A 50 3.61 -7.56 -11.90
C ALA A 50 4.30 -6.50 -11.02
N SER A 51 4.93 -5.49 -11.63
CA SER A 51 5.51 -4.35 -10.92
C SER A 51 4.45 -3.58 -10.14
N LYS A 52 3.29 -3.30 -10.74
CA LYS A 52 2.16 -2.64 -10.05
C LYS A 52 1.56 -3.51 -8.94
N ALA A 53 1.47 -4.82 -9.14
CA ALA A 53 1.03 -5.75 -8.10
C ALA A 53 2.01 -5.79 -6.92
N SER A 54 3.32 -5.83 -7.20
CA SER A 54 4.37 -5.72 -6.17
C SER A 54 4.31 -4.39 -5.42
N GLU A 55 4.04 -3.28 -6.12
CA GLU A 55 3.80 -1.99 -5.48
C GLU A 55 2.55 -1.98 -4.57
N ALA A 56 1.48 -2.70 -4.95
CA ALA A 56 0.29 -2.84 -4.13
C ALA A 56 0.56 -3.67 -2.87
N ILE A 57 1.35 -4.75 -2.98
CA ILE A 57 1.75 -5.59 -1.85
C ILE A 57 2.56 -4.76 -0.83
N ASN A 58 3.41 -3.85 -1.27
CA ASN A 58 4.18 -2.97 -0.40
C ASN A 58 3.31 -1.97 0.40
N LEU A 59 2.06 -1.72 -0.02
CA LEU A 59 1.12 -0.86 0.72
C LEU A 59 0.40 -1.61 1.85
N VAL A 60 0.30 -2.94 1.76
CA VAL A 60 -0.40 -3.80 2.74
C VAL A 60 0.26 -3.81 4.12
N GLY A 61 1.48 -3.36 4.26
CA GLY A 61 2.18 -3.24 5.56
C GLY A 61 2.31 -1.80 6.05
N ALA A 62 1.53 -0.86 5.54
CA ALA A 62 1.62 0.54 5.97
C ALA A 62 1.10 0.71 7.40
N GLU A 63 1.98 1.11 8.30
CA GLU A 63 1.63 1.50 9.66
C GLU A 63 0.90 2.85 9.69
N GLU A 64 0.21 3.12 10.78
CA GLU A 64 -0.50 4.40 10.99
C GLU A 64 0.44 5.62 10.85
N SER A 65 1.70 5.47 11.23
CA SER A 65 2.75 6.47 11.08
C SER A 65 3.08 6.83 9.62
N ASP A 66 2.69 5.96 8.67
CA ASP A 66 2.90 6.17 7.22
C ASP A 66 1.69 6.84 6.55
N TRP A 67 0.57 6.96 7.27
CA TRP A 67 -0.65 7.49 6.68
C TRP A 67 -0.54 8.98 6.35
N PRO A 68 -1.08 9.39 5.21
CA PRO A 68 -1.00 10.77 4.77
C PRO A 68 -1.83 11.70 5.69
N PRO A 69 -1.46 12.98 5.80
CA PRO A 69 -2.15 13.94 6.66
C PRO A 69 -3.66 14.03 6.42
N CYS A 70 -4.11 13.91 5.16
CA CYS A 70 -5.52 13.91 4.80
C CYS A 70 -6.30 12.72 5.39
N MET A 71 -5.71 11.52 5.42
CA MET A 71 -6.33 10.34 6.04
C MET A 71 -6.39 10.50 7.55
N ARG A 72 -5.28 10.87 8.20
CA ARG A 72 -5.21 11.11 9.65
C ARG A 72 -6.21 12.16 10.11
N LYS A 73 -6.32 13.28 9.36
CA LYS A 73 -7.30 14.33 9.67
C LYS A 73 -8.73 13.81 9.63
N ILE A 74 -9.12 13.08 8.58
CA ILE A 74 -10.49 12.58 8.47
C ILE A 74 -10.81 11.60 9.61
N ILE A 75 -9.88 10.73 9.98
CA ILE A 75 -10.05 9.81 11.11
C ILE A 75 -10.19 10.61 12.43
N ALA A 76 -9.35 11.62 12.65
CA ALA A 76 -9.42 12.47 13.83
C ALA A 76 -10.74 13.28 13.88
N ASP A 77 -11.18 13.84 12.76
CA ASP A 77 -12.45 14.56 12.67
C ASP A 77 -13.63 13.64 13.05
N LEU A 78 -13.68 12.43 12.50
CA LEU A 78 -14.72 11.45 12.81
C LEU A 78 -14.68 11.05 14.31
N ALA A 79 -13.49 10.77 14.85
CA ALA A 79 -13.33 10.42 16.26
C ALA A 79 -13.78 11.53 17.20
N ASN A 80 -13.62 12.80 16.80
CA ASN A 80 -14.05 13.98 17.55
C ASN A 80 -15.53 14.40 17.28
N GLY A 81 -16.30 13.57 16.57
CA GLY A 81 -17.70 13.87 16.26
C GLY A 81 -17.89 14.98 15.22
N VAL A 82 -16.86 15.32 14.46
CA VAL A 82 -16.96 16.30 13.37
C VAL A 82 -17.63 15.65 12.16
N ASN A 83 -18.58 16.35 11.57
CA ASN A 83 -19.26 15.84 10.39
C ASN A 83 -18.36 15.94 9.16
N VAL A 84 -17.83 14.81 8.73
CA VAL A 84 -17.05 14.66 7.50
C VAL A 84 -18.00 14.51 6.31
N ASN A 85 -17.76 15.28 5.24
CA ASN A 85 -18.59 15.23 4.04
C ASN A 85 -18.51 13.85 3.35
N HIS A 86 -19.49 13.56 2.50
CA HIS A 86 -19.58 12.26 1.81
C HIS A 86 -18.31 11.92 1.01
N PHE A 87 -17.70 12.90 0.38
CA PHE A 87 -16.47 12.68 -0.41
C PHE A 87 -15.29 12.23 0.47
N GLY A 88 -15.12 12.81 1.64
CA GLY A 88 -14.10 12.40 2.61
C GLY A 88 -14.35 10.99 3.16
N ARG A 89 -15.61 10.64 3.40
CA ARG A 89 -15.98 9.27 3.85
C ARG A 89 -15.67 8.20 2.79
N VAL A 90 -16.02 8.45 1.52
CA VAL A 90 -15.68 7.56 0.40
C VAL A 90 -14.17 7.47 0.20
N PHE A 91 -13.46 8.58 0.34
CA PHE A 91 -11.99 8.58 0.28
C PHE A 91 -11.40 7.70 1.39
N LEU A 92 -11.85 7.86 2.65
CA LEU A 92 -11.36 7.05 3.78
C LEU A 92 -11.60 5.55 3.54
N ALA A 93 -12.80 5.16 3.13
CA ALA A 93 -13.10 3.76 2.85
C ALA A 93 -12.25 3.21 1.68
N SER A 94 -12.10 3.97 0.59
CA SER A 94 -11.34 3.54 -0.58
C SER A 94 -9.83 3.45 -0.33
N ILE A 95 -9.24 4.36 0.46
CA ILE A 95 -7.82 4.26 0.82
C ILE A 95 -7.59 3.12 1.80
N SER A 96 -8.48 2.89 2.77
CA SER A 96 -8.41 1.77 3.70
C SER A 96 -8.45 0.42 2.95
N ALA A 97 -9.33 0.28 1.96
CA ALA A 97 -9.38 -0.90 1.09
C ALA A 97 -8.08 -1.11 0.30
N LYS A 98 -7.47 -0.05 -0.23
CA LYS A 98 -6.18 -0.14 -0.95
C LYS A 98 -4.99 -0.46 -0.04
N LEU A 99 -5.08 -0.13 1.23
CA LEU A 99 -4.11 -0.50 2.27
C LEU A 99 -4.37 -1.90 2.83
N ALA A 100 -5.39 -2.59 2.36
CA ALA A 100 -5.87 -3.88 2.85
C ALA A 100 -6.14 -3.88 4.37
N LEU A 101 -6.59 -2.75 4.92
CA LEU A 101 -7.07 -2.70 6.29
C LEU A 101 -8.33 -3.56 6.41
N PRO A 102 -8.53 -4.26 7.55
CA PRO A 102 -9.76 -5.00 7.78
C PRO A 102 -10.99 -4.08 7.66
N GLU A 103 -12.08 -4.58 7.07
CA GLU A 103 -13.33 -3.83 6.93
C GLU A 103 -13.85 -3.33 8.29
N GLU A 104 -13.73 -4.15 9.33
CA GLU A 104 -14.11 -3.80 10.71
C GLU A 104 -13.31 -2.62 11.25
N SER A 105 -12.00 -2.55 10.94
CA SER A 105 -11.16 -1.40 11.31
C SER A 105 -11.62 -0.13 10.61
N CYS A 106 -11.96 -0.24 9.33
CA CYS A 106 -12.51 0.88 8.57
C CYS A 106 -13.86 1.34 9.14
N ILE A 107 -14.79 0.42 9.44
CA ILE A 107 -16.08 0.73 10.10
C ILE A 107 -15.82 1.40 11.45
N GLY A 108 -14.82 0.93 12.19
CA GLY A 108 -14.39 1.50 13.47
C GLY A 108 -14.07 2.99 13.41
N PHE A 109 -13.45 3.47 12.33
CA PHE A 109 -13.15 4.90 12.15
C PHE A 109 -14.42 5.78 12.10
N PHE A 110 -15.55 5.24 11.68
CA PHE A 110 -16.81 5.97 11.55
C PHE A 110 -17.63 6.01 12.84
N ARG A 111 -17.29 5.23 13.88
CA ARG A 111 -18.09 5.13 15.12
C ARG A 111 -18.28 6.46 15.83
N GLY A 112 -17.32 7.38 15.71
CA GLY A 112 -17.42 8.72 16.30
C GLY A 112 -18.26 9.72 15.48
N ALA A 113 -18.68 9.37 14.26
CA ALA A 113 -19.46 10.29 13.43
C ALA A 113 -20.83 10.58 14.06
N PRO A 114 -21.33 11.84 14.00
CA PRO A 114 -22.58 12.24 14.64
C PRO A 114 -23.82 11.53 14.07
N ASP A 115 -23.72 11.05 12.85
CA ASP A 115 -24.77 10.33 12.11
C ASP A 115 -24.45 8.83 11.91
N PHE A 116 -23.58 8.27 12.78
CA PHE A 116 -23.18 6.88 12.69
C PHE A 116 -24.39 5.94 12.80
N SER A 117 -24.49 5.04 11.85
CA SER A 117 -25.42 3.92 11.84
C SER A 117 -24.68 2.68 11.40
N GLU A 118 -24.56 1.70 12.29
CA GLU A 118 -23.75 0.49 12.03
C GLU A 118 -24.16 -0.21 10.73
N GLY A 119 -25.46 -0.46 10.55
CA GLY A 119 -25.95 -1.14 9.34
C GLY A 119 -25.69 -0.34 8.06
N THR A 120 -25.90 0.98 8.09
CA THR A 120 -25.66 1.84 6.92
C THR A 120 -24.17 1.93 6.62
N THR A 121 -23.34 2.11 7.65
CA THR A 121 -21.88 2.23 7.50
C THR A 121 -21.28 0.92 7.00
N THR A 122 -21.67 -0.21 7.58
CA THR A 122 -21.23 -1.53 7.12
C THR A 122 -21.56 -1.74 5.64
N TYR A 123 -22.81 -1.46 5.24
CA TYR A 123 -23.22 -1.59 3.85
C TYR A 123 -22.37 -0.70 2.92
N GLN A 124 -22.10 0.55 3.30
CA GLN A 124 -21.33 1.48 2.47
C GLN A 124 -19.86 1.09 2.39
N VAL A 125 -19.25 0.67 3.50
CA VAL A 125 -17.87 0.20 3.54
C VAL A 125 -17.71 -1.05 2.67
N ASN A 126 -18.57 -2.05 2.86
CA ASN A 126 -18.55 -3.27 2.05
C ASN A 126 -18.74 -2.98 0.56
N HIS A 127 -19.61 -2.02 0.21
CA HIS A 127 -19.79 -1.60 -1.17
C HIS A 127 -18.52 -1.01 -1.77
N VAL A 128 -17.75 -0.25 -1.00
CA VAL A 128 -16.46 0.33 -1.45
C VAL A 128 -15.37 -0.74 -1.53
N TYR A 129 -15.29 -1.65 -0.57
CA TYR A 129 -14.29 -2.72 -0.52
C TYR A 129 -14.48 -3.74 -1.65
N ASN A 130 -15.73 -4.12 -1.94
CA ASN A 130 -16.05 -5.04 -3.02
C ASN A 130 -16.10 -4.37 -4.41
N GLY A 131 -16.07 -3.04 -4.45
CA GLY A 131 -16.01 -2.26 -5.69
C GLY A 131 -14.57 -1.91 -6.09
N GLU A 132 -14.37 -1.59 -7.35
CA GLU A 132 -13.07 -1.12 -7.85
C GLU A 132 -12.87 0.38 -7.55
N TYR A 133 -13.13 0.81 -6.31
CA TYR A 133 -12.96 2.22 -5.93
C TYR A 133 -11.48 2.59 -5.84
N THR A 134 -11.14 3.72 -6.48
CA THR A 134 -9.80 4.29 -6.41
C THR A 134 -9.82 5.50 -5.48
N PRO A 135 -8.90 5.59 -4.49
CA PRO A 135 -8.80 6.76 -3.63
C PRO A 135 -8.60 8.05 -4.43
N ALA A 136 -9.16 9.14 -3.93
CA ALA A 136 -9.08 10.43 -4.60
C ALA A 136 -7.64 11.00 -4.59
N SER A 137 -7.28 11.70 -5.68
CA SER A 137 -6.03 12.44 -5.79
C SER A 137 -5.97 13.65 -4.84
N CYS A 138 -4.76 14.14 -4.56
CA CYS A 138 -4.54 15.33 -3.72
C CYS A 138 -5.33 16.54 -4.23
N GLY A 139 -5.39 16.77 -5.55
CA GLY A 139 -6.17 17.85 -6.15
C GLY A 139 -7.66 17.75 -5.83
N LYS A 140 -8.24 16.55 -5.93
CA LYS A 140 -9.65 16.32 -5.59
C LYS A 140 -9.92 16.51 -4.10
N LEU A 141 -9.00 16.09 -3.22
CA LEU A 141 -9.13 16.29 -1.78
C LEU A 141 -9.07 17.77 -1.39
N LYS A 142 -8.20 18.56 -2.05
CA LYS A 142 -8.11 20.02 -1.85
C LYS A 142 -9.41 20.72 -2.24
N VAL A 143 -9.94 20.43 -3.41
CA VAL A 143 -11.20 21.03 -3.92
C VAL A 143 -12.39 20.68 -3.02
N ASN A 144 -12.42 19.48 -2.44
CA ASN A 144 -13.50 19.05 -1.54
C ASN A 144 -13.23 19.33 -0.06
N HIS A 145 -12.25 20.16 0.27
CA HIS A 145 -11.90 20.59 1.64
C HIS A 145 -11.53 19.43 2.60
N ASN A 146 -10.99 18.33 2.05
CA ASN A 146 -10.53 17.16 2.80
C ASN A 146 -9.00 17.08 2.94
N CYS A 147 -8.27 18.04 2.40
CA CYS A 147 -6.82 18.16 2.57
C CYS A 147 -6.54 19.21 3.67
N PRO A 148 -5.85 18.84 4.78
CA PRO A 148 -5.55 19.78 5.84
C PRO A 148 -4.29 20.62 5.59
N VAL A 149 -3.45 20.18 4.63
CA VAL A 149 -2.09 20.69 4.46
C VAL A 149 -2.11 22.00 3.69
N LEU A 150 -1.53 23.04 4.29
CA LEU A 150 -1.18 24.29 3.63
C LEU A 150 0.25 24.22 3.08
N PRO A 151 0.61 25.06 2.10
CA PRO A 151 1.99 25.13 1.62
C PRO A 151 2.98 25.39 2.76
N GLY A 152 3.99 24.54 2.91
CA GLY A 152 5.00 24.64 3.97
C GLY A 152 4.75 23.75 5.20
N ASP A 153 3.54 23.20 5.38
CA ASP A 153 3.21 22.38 6.56
C ASP A 153 3.83 20.97 6.52
N ASP A 154 3.94 20.38 5.34
CA ASP A 154 4.43 19.02 5.16
C ASP A 154 5.33 18.91 3.93
N ARG A 155 6.62 18.61 4.18
CA ARG A 155 7.65 18.54 3.13
C ARG A 155 7.31 17.55 2.01
N LEU A 156 6.67 16.41 2.34
CA LEU A 156 6.31 15.42 1.32
C LEU A 156 5.11 15.88 0.49
N CYS A 157 4.15 16.57 1.11
CA CYS A 157 2.97 17.08 0.42
C CYS A 157 3.31 18.26 -0.51
N ASP A 158 4.42 18.97 -0.26
CA ASP A 158 4.88 20.13 -1.06
C ASP A 158 5.72 19.74 -2.29
N ILE A 159 6.13 18.49 -2.39
CA ILE A 159 6.91 18.04 -3.54
C ILE A 159 6.02 18.02 -4.79
N SER A 160 6.53 18.54 -5.90
CA SER A 160 5.79 18.72 -7.16
C SER A 160 5.17 17.44 -7.74
N TRP A 161 5.78 16.27 -7.48
CA TRP A 161 5.26 14.99 -7.95
C TRP A 161 4.26 14.33 -6.96
N MET A 162 4.01 14.95 -5.79
CA MET A 162 3.09 14.45 -4.78
C MET A 162 1.65 14.85 -5.11
N ASP A 163 1.03 14.12 -6.01
CA ASP A 163 -0.32 14.35 -6.52
C ASP A 163 -1.36 13.37 -5.98
N HIS A 164 -0.92 12.35 -5.20
CA HIS A 164 -1.79 11.28 -4.72
C HIS A 164 -1.40 10.75 -3.33
N PRO A 165 -2.36 10.53 -2.40
CA PRO A 165 -2.10 10.04 -1.04
C PRO A 165 -1.33 8.71 -0.98
N LEU A 166 -1.56 7.79 -1.92
CA LEU A 166 -0.81 6.53 -1.97
C LEU A 166 0.68 6.73 -2.29
N LYS A 167 1.05 7.79 -3.02
CA LYS A 167 2.45 8.15 -3.23
C LYS A 167 3.13 8.61 -1.94
N TYR A 168 2.38 9.31 -1.08
CA TYR A 168 2.85 9.72 0.25
C TYR A 168 3.27 8.51 1.09
N ILE A 169 2.39 7.52 1.19
CA ILE A 169 2.65 6.28 1.94
C ILE A 169 3.91 5.57 1.42
N ARG A 170 4.02 5.41 0.10
CA ARG A 170 5.20 4.80 -0.52
C ARG A 170 6.49 5.58 -0.24
N ALA A 171 6.43 6.90 -0.27
CA ALA A 171 7.57 7.76 0.02
C ALA A 171 8.03 7.61 1.48
N THR A 172 7.08 7.60 2.42
CA THR A 172 7.35 7.41 3.85
C THR A 172 7.96 6.04 4.13
N GLN A 173 7.41 4.97 3.56
CA GLN A 173 7.95 3.62 3.70
C GLN A 173 9.37 3.49 3.14
N ARG A 174 9.64 4.05 1.94
CA ARG A 174 10.97 4.06 1.35
C ARG A 174 11.98 4.84 2.20
N TRP A 175 11.57 5.95 2.77
CA TRP A 175 12.42 6.75 3.65
C TRP A 175 12.76 5.99 4.94
N LYS A 176 11.77 5.33 5.58
CA LYS A 176 11.99 4.49 6.76
C LYS A 176 12.96 3.34 6.45
N ALA A 177 12.74 2.61 5.36
CA ALA A 177 13.60 1.51 4.94
C ALA A 177 15.06 1.96 4.73
N LYS A 178 15.26 3.10 4.07
CA LYS A 178 16.59 3.67 3.85
C LYS A 178 17.28 4.05 5.17
N ASN A 179 16.55 4.65 6.12
CA ASN A 179 17.10 5.04 7.40
C ASN A 179 17.44 3.81 8.26
N GLN A 180 16.64 2.76 8.22
CA GLN A 180 16.94 1.49 8.92
C GLN A 180 18.21 0.84 8.36
N GLN A 181 18.39 0.81 7.05
CA GLN A 181 19.62 0.31 6.42
C GLN A 181 20.84 1.11 6.83
N ALA A 182 20.76 2.43 6.88
CA ALA A 182 21.83 3.30 7.32
C ALA A 182 22.22 3.06 8.78
N GLN A 183 21.25 2.85 9.67
CA GLN A 183 21.52 2.54 11.09
C GLN A 183 22.15 1.16 11.28
N VAL A 184 21.79 0.17 10.47
CA VAL A 184 22.40 -1.17 10.51
C VAL A 184 23.84 -1.13 10.03
N SER A 185 24.17 -0.30 9.03
CA SER A 185 25.53 -0.12 8.55
C SER A 185 26.43 0.50 9.62
N ILE A 186 25.96 1.55 10.30
CA ILE A 186 26.72 2.22 11.37
C ILE A 186 27.02 1.25 12.54
N ARG A 187 26.05 0.40 12.91
CA ARG A 187 26.25 -0.58 14.00
C ARG A 187 27.26 -1.68 13.68
N LYS A 188 27.42 -2.01 12.38
CA LYS A 188 28.44 -3.00 11.95
C LYS A 188 29.86 -2.44 11.99
N ASP A 189 30.00 -1.14 11.82
CA ASP A 189 31.32 -0.48 11.85
C ASP A 189 31.80 -0.20 13.27
N ASP A 190 30.89 -0.28 14.29
CA ASP A 190 31.18 -0.07 15.72
C ASP A 190 31.42 -1.39 16.50
N GLU A 191 31.39 -2.57 15.87
CA GLU A 191 31.70 -3.82 16.54
C GLU A 191 33.23 -3.98 16.67
N PRO A 192 33.81 -3.93 17.90
CA PRO A 192 35.24 -4.05 18.07
C PRO A 192 35.70 -5.44 17.64
N LEU A 193 36.70 -5.49 16.78
CA LEU A 193 37.42 -6.71 16.41
C LEU A 193 37.92 -7.37 17.70
N THR A 194 37.28 -8.42 18.15
CA THR A 194 37.83 -9.32 19.16
C THR A 194 39.02 -10.03 18.54
N GLU A 195 40.22 -9.58 18.92
CA GLU A 195 41.46 -10.28 18.61
C GLU A 195 41.38 -11.69 19.15
N GLU A 196 41.27 -12.66 18.26
CA GLU A 196 41.60 -14.05 18.57
C GLU A 196 43.12 -14.12 18.83
N ASN A 197 43.48 -14.14 20.10
CA ASN A 197 44.84 -14.39 20.57
C ASN A 197 45.19 -15.84 20.29
N SER A 198 45.95 -16.06 19.22
CA SER A 198 46.56 -17.33 18.89
C SER A 198 47.54 -17.73 19.97
N GLY A 199 47.17 -18.74 20.75
CA GLY A 199 48.06 -19.41 21.69
C GLY A 199 49.19 -20.09 20.95
N VAL A 200 50.39 -19.67 21.29
CA VAL A 200 51.65 -20.24 20.85
C VAL A 200 51.84 -21.55 21.55
N ASP A 201 52.13 -22.62 20.78
CA ASP A 201 52.80 -23.82 21.17
C ASP A 201 54.09 -23.55 21.93
N ASP A 202 54.32 -24.20 23.02
CA ASP A 202 55.66 -24.52 23.49
C ASP A 202 55.70 -25.94 24.09
N SER A 203 56.28 -26.82 23.28
CA SER A 203 56.77 -28.14 23.63
C SER A 203 58.07 -27.96 24.43
N ALA A 204 58.21 -28.54 25.58
CA ALA A 204 59.41 -29.34 25.95
C ALA A 204 59.42 -29.80 27.39
N ASN A 205 59.40 -31.05 27.53
CA ASN A 205 60.47 -31.85 28.11
C ASN A 205 60.40 -32.23 29.58
N SER A 206 60.43 -33.51 29.71
CA SER A 206 61.25 -34.34 30.60
C SER A 206 60.86 -34.57 32.06
N LEU A 207 60.51 -35.81 32.26
CA LEU A 207 61.21 -36.81 33.05
C LEU A 207 61.10 -36.72 34.62
N GLU A 208 60.73 -37.83 35.08
CA GLU A 208 61.23 -38.53 36.23
C GLU A 208 60.50 -38.42 37.59
N ASN A 209 60.13 -39.52 37.89
CA ASN A 209 60.39 -40.43 39.07
C ASN A 209 59.30 -40.43 40.15
N SER A 210 58.71 -41.57 40.18
CA SER A 210 58.90 -42.64 41.20
C SER A 210 58.35 -42.40 42.57
N VAL A 211 57.55 -43.39 42.96
CA VAL A 211 57.59 -44.18 44.16
C VAL A 211 56.74 -43.76 45.38
N ASN A 212 55.93 -44.76 45.76
CA ASN A 212 55.46 -45.12 47.07
C ASN A 212 54.35 -44.26 47.73
N GLN A 213 53.32 -44.75 48.03
CA GLN A 213 52.81 -45.86 48.86
C GLN A 213 51.31 -45.99 48.62
#